data_984179c03683fccff032d81ec7e4737c
#
_entry.id   984179c03683fccff032d81ec7e4737c
#
_cell.length_a   1.000
_cell.length_b   1.000
_cell.length_c   1.000
_cell.angle_alpha   90.00
_cell.angle_beta   90.00
_cell.angle_gamma   90.00
#
_symmetry.space_group_name_H-M   'P 1'
#
loop_
_entity.id
_entity.type
_entity.pdbx_description
1 polymer ?
#
loop_
_entity_poly.entity_id
_entity_poly.type
_entity_poly.pdbx_seq_one_letter_code
_entity_poly.pdbx_strand_id
1 'polypeptide(L)'
;VKSLFRRAFIIGRRFRIVHVVHGRGRDHEVIEVSTFRAYLEADQADQVAGNEKTSKSDLVGKTHVVDASGRVLRDNVWGPQIEDAARRDFTINALYYDPVTQVVVDYHHGLKDLKKQTLRMIGDPATRYREDPVRLLRVVRFAAKLGFTIEPATKKPMAEAARLLDNIPQSRLFDEMIKLLQTGHALASVAELRKQGLTQLFPLLAPLMAEPGTPPSKRTQQIQFIESALADTDKRVAEDRSVAPSYMLACLMWHDVRERWQAAIEKGAHAVPALQEAIDAVFDARVGDISGRGKLAAD
;
A
#
# COMPACT_ATOMS: atom_id res chain seq x y z
N VAL A 1 -6.73 28.04 3.09
CA VAL A 1 -6.32 27.47 1.80
C VAL A 1 -7.50 27.42 0.84
N LYS A 2 -8.61 26.74 1.22
CA LYS A 2 -9.78 26.58 0.32
C LYS A 2 -10.34 27.93 -0.19
N SER A 3 -10.33 28.99 0.60
CA SER A 3 -10.79 30.32 0.23
C SER A 3 -9.83 31.08 -0.70
N LEU A 4 -8.55 30.68 -0.75
CA LEU A 4 -7.51 31.32 -1.54
C LEU A 4 -7.38 30.74 -2.95
N PHE A 5 -7.87 29.53 -3.17
CA PHE A 5 -7.72 28.83 -4.45
C PHE A 5 -9.06 28.37 -5.00
N ARG A 6 -9.34 28.70 -6.26
CA ARG A 6 -10.61 28.35 -6.93
C ARG A 6 -10.84 26.83 -7.05
N ARG A 7 -9.76 26.05 -7.24
CA ARG A 7 -9.80 24.59 -7.37
C ARG A 7 -9.14 23.94 -6.16
N ALA A 8 -9.76 24.10 -4.99
CA ALA A 8 -9.30 23.51 -3.75
C ALA A 8 -10.39 22.64 -3.12
N PHE A 9 -10.06 21.40 -2.76
CA PHE A 9 -10.97 20.40 -2.27
C PHE A 9 -10.45 19.84 -0.93
N ILE A 10 -11.33 19.77 0.08
CA ILE A 10 -11.01 19.11 1.34
C ILE A 10 -11.31 17.62 1.15
N ILE A 11 -10.29 16.79 1.30
CA ILE A 11 -10.37 15.34 1.20
C ILE A 11 -9.93 14.66 2.50
N GLY A 12 -10.25 13.39 2.62
CA GLY A 12 -9.89 12.57 3.77
C GLY A 12 -10.91 12.63 4.90
N ARG A 13 -11.35 11.45 5.38
CA ARG A 13 -12.24 11.30 6.53
C ARG A 13 -11.45 11.22 7.84
N ARG A 14 -10.37 10.48 7.81
CA ARG A 14 -9.49 10.20 8.95
C ARG A 14 -8.51 11.35 9.18
N PHE A 15 -7.96 11.88 8.08
CA PHE A 15 -7.03 12.98 8.05
C PHE A 15 -7.50 13.99 7.01
N ARG A 16 -7.75 15.22 7.42
CA ARG A 16 -8.18 16.27 6.49
C ARG A 16 -6.96 16.89 5.84
N ILE A 17 -6.92 16.82 4.53
CA ILE A 17 -5.94 17.53 3.69
C ILE A 17 -6.69 18.36 2.64
N VAL A 18 -6.05 19.38 2.14
CA VAL A 18 -6.60 20.23 1.06
C VAL A 18 -5.82 19.92 -0.20
N HIS A 19 -6.50 19.41 -1.21
CA HIS A 19 -5.95 19.31 -2.56
C HIS A 19 -6.15 20.63 -3.27
N VAL A 20 -5.05 21.26 -3.68
CA VAL A 20 -5.06 22.42 -4.58
C VAL A 20 -4.66 21.91 -5.96
N VAL A 21 -5.57 22.06 -6.93
CA VAL A 21 -5.34 21.58 -8.31
C VAL A 21 -4.86 22.73 -9.17
N HIS A 22 -3.63 22.64 -9.65
CA HIS A 22 -3.01 23.57 -10.59
C HIS A 22 -3.02 22.98 -12.01
N GLY A 23 -3.10 23.82 -13.04
CA GLY A 23 -3.14 23.37 -14.45
C GLY A 23 -4.54 22.96 -14.93
N ARG A 24 -4.64 22.50 -16.19
CA ARG A 24 -5.90 22.06 -16.83
C ARG A 24 -5.69 20.77 -17.64
N GLY A 25 -6.77 20.00 -17.81
CA GLY A 25 -6.76 18.79 -18.62
C GLY A 25 -5.86 17.70 -18.05
N ARG A 26 -5.06 17.05 -18.89
CA ARG A 26 -4.13 15.97 -18.50
C ARG A 26 -2.89 16.47 -17.75
N ASP A 27 -2.53 17.74 -17.91
CA ASP A 27 -1.34 18.37 -17.31
C ASP A 27 -1.69 19.09 -16.00
N HIS A 28 -2.62 18.55 -15.22
CA HIS A 28 -2.94 19.09 -13.91
C HIS A 28 -2.06 18.47 -12.83
N GLU A 29 -1.57 19.31 -11.93
CA GLU A 29 -0.87 18.89 -10.73
C GLU A 29 -1.76 19.07 -9.50
N VAL A 30 -1.62 18.16 -8.56
CA VAL A 30 -2.32 18.22 -7.27
C VAL A 30 -1.31 18.49 -6.16
N ILE A 31 -1.45 19.65 -5.53
CA ILE A 31 -0.65 20.04 -4.37
C ILE A 31 -1.44 19.70 -3.11
N GLU A 32 -0.91 18.83 -2.28
CA GLU A 32 -1.49 18.46 -1.00
C GLU A 32 -1.03 19.43 0.08
N VAL A 33 -1.99 20.13 0.69
CA VAL A 33 -1.73 21.06 1.79
C VAL A 33 -2.35 20.53 3.06
N SER A 34 -1.53 20.35 4.08
CA SER A 34 -1.97 19.91 5.42
C SER A 34 -1.29 20.75 6.50
N THR A 35 -1.88 20.76 7.69
CA THR A 35 -1.23 21.28 8.90
C THR A 35 -0.27 20.26 9.47
N PHE A 36 0.71 20.69 10.23
CA PHE A 36 1.52 19.81 11.06
C PHE A 36 0.65 19.22 12.18
N ARG A 37 0.96 17.99 12.57
CA ARG A 37 0.19 17.22 13.55
C ARG A 37 1.06 16.88 14.75
N ALA A 38 0.46 16.91 15.92
CA ALA A 38 1.10 16.47 17.16
C ALA A 38 1.45 14.97 17.08
N TYR A 39 2.54 14.60 17.73
CA TYR A 39 2.83 13.21 18.06
C TYR A 39 2.26 12.94 19.45
N LEU A 40 1.27 12.07 19.53
CA LEU A 40 0.66 11.63 20.77
C LEU A 40 0.94 10.15 20.97
N GLU A 41 1.38 9.77 22.14
CA GLU A 41 1.57 8.38 22.51
C GLU A 41 0.21 7.68 22.70
N ALA A 42 0.20 6.34 22.55
CA ALA A 42 -1.05 5.56 22.61
C ALA A 42 -1.76 5.65 23.99
N ASP A 43 -1.03 5.93 25.06
CA ASP A 43 -1.57 6.15 26.40
C ASP A 43 -2.32 7.48 26.55
N GLN A 44 -2.05 8.45 25.68
CA GLN A 44 -2.73 9.74 25.61
C GLN A 44 -3.97 9.73 24.71
N ALA A 45 -4.28 8.58 24.13
CA ALA A 45 -5.38 8.43 23.20
C ALA A 45 -6.64 7.89 23.87
N ASP A 46 -7.81 8.31 23.36
CA ASP A 46 -9.07 7.67 23.70
C ASP A 46 -9.10 6.24 23.18
N GLN A 47 -9.19 5.26 24.05
CA GLN A 47 -9.38 3.87 23.66
C GLN A 47 -10.84 3.61 23.30
N VAL A 48 -11.07 2.93 22.19
CA VAL A 48 -12.40 2.47 21.77
C VAL A 48 -12.39 0.98 21.50
N ALA A 49 -13.45 0.30 21.92
CA ALA A 49 -13.73 -1.08 21.52
C ALA A 49 -14.22 -1.05 20.07
N GLY A 50 -13.30 -1.17 19.13
CA GLY A 50 -13.64 -1.08 17.70
C GLY A 50 -12.45 -1.33 16.79
N ASN A 51 -12.73 -1.28 15.49
CA ASN A 51 -11.74 -1.40 14.43
C ASN A 51 -11.92 -0.27 13.41
N GLU A 52 -11.27 -0.34 12.26
CA GLU A 52 -11.43 0.69 11.19
C GLU A 52 -12.87 0.88 10.68
N LYS A 53 -13.79 -0.04 10.98
CA LYS A 53 -15.22 0.07 10.69
C LYS A 53 -16.01 0.76 11.79
N THR A 54 -15.35 1.20 12.88
CA THR A 54 -15.97 1.95 13.97
C THR A 54 -16.80 3.11 13.41
N SER A 55 -18.03 3.24 13.91
CA SER A 55 -19.00 4.18 13.36
C SER A 55 -18.53 5.65 13.53
N LYS A 56 -19.06 6.54 12.70
CA LYS A 56 -18.79 7.97 12.84
C LYS A 56 -19.24 8.51 14.18
N SER A 57 -20.34 7.96 14.75
CA SER A 57 -20.89 8.35 16.05
C SER A 57 -19.90 8.11 17.18
N ASP A 58 -19.17 7.00 17.15
CA ASP A 58 -18.23 6.63 18.21
C ASP A 58 -16.93 7.46 18.19
N LEU A 59 -16.71 8.18 17.11
CA LEU A 59 -15.56 9.06 16.88
C LEU A 59 -15.91 10.54 16.99
N VAL A 60 -17.19 10.90 17.22
CA VAL A 60 -17.61 12.31 17.36
C VAL A 60 -16.99 12.91 18.62
N GLY A 61 -16.36 14.07 18.46
CA GLY A 61 -15.72 14.80 19.56
C GLY A 61 -14.33 14.32 19.96
N LYS A 62 -13.86 13.16 19.44
CA LYS A 62 -12.54 12.62 19.73
C LYS A 62 -11.54 13.04 18.65
N THR A 63 -10.36 13.48 19.05
CA THR A 63 -9.30 13.97 18.14
C THR A 63 -8.18 12.97 17.94
N HIS A 64 -7.89 12.16 18.96
CA HIS A 64 -6.91 11.07 18.91
C HIS A 64 -7.54 9.81 19.48
N VAL A 65 -7.58 8.72 18.70
CA VAL A 65 -8.29 7.48 19.05
C VAL A 65 -7.45 6.28 18.63
N VAL A 66 -7.31 5.33 19.56
CA VAL A 66 -6.68 4.02 19.32
C VAL A 66 -7.64 2.88 19.58
N ASP A 67 -7.44 1.74 18.93
CA ASP A 67 -8.15 0.50 19.26
C ASP A 67 -7.45 -0.25 20.43
N ALA A 68 -8.06 -1.35 20.87
CA ALA A 68 -7.54 -2.19 21.95
C ALA A 68 -6.14 -2.78 21.69
N SER A 69 -5.68 -2.82 20.43
CA SER A 69 -4.33 -3.27 20.04
C SER A 69 -3.30 -2.13 20.00
N GLY A 70 -3.71 -0.89 20.29
CA GLY A 70 -2.86 0.31 20.21
C GLY A 70 -2.75 0.90 18.79
N ARG A 71 -3.59 0.45 17.84
CA ARG A 71 -3.60 0.97 16.48
C ARG A 71 -4.33 2.32 16.42
N VAL A 72 -3.72 3.31 15.78
CA VAL A 72 -4.29 4.65 15.62
C VAL A 72 -5.45 4.65 14.63
N LEU A 73 -6.65 4.96 15.09
CA LEU A 73 -7.88 5.06 14.28
C LEU A 73 -8.17 6.49 13.84
N ARG A 74 -7.77 7.49 14.63
CA ARG A 74 -7.92 8.91 14.32
C ARG A 74 -6.75 9.69 14.93
N ASP A 75 -6.23 10.66 14.17
CA ASP A 75 -5.12 11.51 14.57
C ASP A 75 -5.27 12.87 13.88
N ASN A 76 -6.01 13.79 14.53
CA ASN A 76 -6.30 15.13 14.04
C ASN A 76 -5.91 16.22 15.05
N VAL A 77 -4.87 15.98 15.80
CA VAL A 77 -4.32 16.98 16.74
C VAL A 77 -3.22 17.76 16.04
N TRP A 78 -3.25 19.07 16.14
CA TRP A 78 -2.23 19.95 15.57
C TRP A 78 -1.04 20.04 16.52
N GLY A 79 0.16 20.14 15.93
CA GLY A 79 1.39 20.25 16.69
C GLY A 79 2.49 20.96 15.93
N PRO A 80 3.65 21.15 16.55
CA PRO A 80 4.80 21.72 15.88
C PRO A 80 5.40 20.78 14.83
N GLN A 81 6.20 21.32 13.91
CA GLN A 81 6.82 20.56 12.82
C GLN A 81 7.68 19.38 13.31
N ILE A 82 8.38 19.52 14.44
CA ILE A 82 9.19 18.45 15.01
C ILE A 82 8.35 17.23 15.42
N GLU A 83 7.16 17.46 15.96
CA GLU A 83 6.23 16.37 16.30
C GLU A 83 5.65 15.72 15.04
N ASP A 84 5.33 16.51 14.01
CA ASP A 84 4.91 15.97 12.72
C ASP A 84 6.01 15.11 12.09
N ALA A 85 7.27 15.48 12.26
CA ALA A 85 8.40 14.66 11.84
C ALA A 85 8.48 13.34 12.63
N ALA A 86 8.29 13.39 13.95
CA ALA A 86 8.40 12.22 14.83
C ALA A 86 7.33 11.14 14.53
N ARG A 87 6.13 11.55 14.09
CA ARG A 87 5.04 10.61 13.78
C ARG A 87 5.14 9.98 12.38
N ARG A 88 6.04 10.46 11.50
CA ARG A 88 6.26 9.88 10.17
C ARG A 88 6.88 8.48 10.27
N ASP A 89 6.85 7.75 9.15
CA ASP A 89 7.35 6.37 9.11
C ASP A 89 8.88 6.29 9.06
N PHE A 90 9.52 6.96 8.10
CA PHE A 90 10.94 6.83 7.84
C PHE A 90 11.67 8.17 7.93
N THR A 91 12.94 8.12 8.36
CA THR A 91 13.79 9.30 8.47
C THR A 91 13.88 10.08 7.17
N ILE A 92 13.99 9.38 6.04
CA ILE A 92 14.06 9.98 4.69
C ILE A 92 12.75 10.63 4.25
N ASN A 93 11.62 10.29 4.87
CA ASN A 93 10.31 10.89 4.61
C ASN A 93 9.98 12.05 5.57
N ALA A 94 10.87 12.37 6.51
CA ALA A 94 10.70 13.42 7.51
C ALA A 94 11.63 14.61 7.27
N LEU A 95 11.94 14.86 6.02
CA LEU A 95 12.67 16.05 5.56
C LEU A 95 11.67 17.12 5.16
N TYR A 96 11.92 18.37 5.60
CA TYR A 96 11.09 19.53 5.26
C TYR A 96 11.95 20.56 4.55
N TYR A 97 11.40 21.18 3.53
CA TYR A 97 12.07 22.26 2.82
C TYR A 97 11.33 23.57 3.04
N ASP A 98 12.02 24.58 3.53
CA ASP A 98 11.51 25.94 3.63
C ASP A 98 11.91 26.72 2.36
N PRO A 99 10.95 27.03 1.48
CA PRO A 99 11.26 27.74 0.24
C PRO A 99 11.67 29.20 0.43
N VAL A 100 11.38 29.80 1.60
CA VAL A 100 11.73 31.20 1.89
C VAL A 100 13.21 31.30 2.27
N THR A 101 13.64 30.44 3.18
CA THR A 101 15.04 30.41 3.66
C THR A 101 15.93 29.47 2.84
N GLN A 102 15.32 28.65 1.96
CA GLN A 102 15.99 27.60 1.17
C GLN A 102 16.72 26.57 2.04
N VAL A 103 16.21 26.30 3.23
CA VAL A 103 16.82 25.39 4.21
C VAL A 103 16.05 24.07 4.22
N VAL A 104 16.78 22.95 4.25
CA VAL A 104 16.23 21.63 4.55
C VAL A 104 16.31 21.39 6.06
N VAL A 105 15.16 21.18 6.69
CA VAL A 105 15.06 20.86 8.11
C VAL A 105 15.00 19.35 8.28
N ASP A 106 15.91 18.79 9.06
CA ASP A 106 16.10 17.36 9.28
C ASP A 106 16.21 17.03 10.77
N TYR A 107 15.11 16.62 11.38
CA TYR A 107 15.03 16.30 12.81
C TYR A 107 15.54 14.88 13.14
N HIS A 108 15.58 13.97 12.17
CA HIS A 108 15.81 12.54 12.39
C HIS A 108 17.01 11.98 11.61
N HIS A 109 17.90 12.84 11.14
CA HIS A 109 19.09 12.46 10.35
C HIS A 109 18.76 11.75 9.02
N GLY A 110 17.65 12.10 8.40
CA GLY A 110 17.18 11.54 7.13
C GLY A 110 18.16 11.78 5.97
N LEU A 111 18.83 12.93 5.93
CA LEU A 111 19.89 13.22 4.95
C LEU A 111 21.08 12.26 5.06
N LYS A 112 21.43 11.85 6.28
CA LYS A 112 22.50 10.86 6.51
C LYS A 112 22.07 9.48 6.02
N ASP A 113 20.83 9.08 6.31
CA ASP A 113 20.29 7.79 5.88
C ASP A 113 20.09 7.76 4.35
N LEU A 114 19.66 8.88 3.75
CA LEU A 114 19.56 9.04 2.30
C LEU A 114 20.93 8.84 1.61
N LYS A 115 22.00 9.48 2.11
CA LYS A 115 23.37 9.29 1.60
C LYS A 115 23.88 7.86 1.75
N LYS A 116 23.46 7.16 2.82
CA LYS A 116 23.82 5.75 3.07
C LYS A 116 22.89 4.75 2.40
N GLN A 117 21.88 5.21 1.68
CA GLN A 117 20.84 4.36 1.10
C GLN A 117 20.23 3.39 2.12
N THR A 118 19.91 3.93 3.31
CA THR A 118 19.39 3.17 4.45
C THR A 118 17.95 3.56 4.72
N LEU A 119 17.06 2.58 4.80
CA LEU A 119 15.67 2.78 5.18
C LEU A 119 15.54 2.53 6.69
N ARG A 120 15.36 3.59 7.45
CA ARG A 120 15.25 3.59 8.92
C ARG A 120 13.90 4.10 9.36
N MET A 121 13.25 3.35 10.24
CA MET A 121 12.02 3.78 10.90
C MET A 121 12.32 4.82 12.00
N ILE A 122 11.45 5.82 12.13
CA ILE A 122 11.51 6.80 13.21
C ILE A 122 10.86 6.20 14.46
N GLY A 123 11.51 6.36 15.60
CA GLY A 123 11.07 5.80 16.88
C GLY A 123 11.38 4.32 17.05
N ASP A 124 10.74 3.66 18.03
CA ASP A 124 10.90 2.23 18.24
C ASP A 124 10.13 1.41 17.20
N PRO A 125 10.80 0.62 16.34
CA PRO A 125 10.13 -0.08 15.25
C PRO A 125 9.04 -1.06 15.71
N ALA A 126 9.21 -1.74 16.84
CA ALA A 126 8.21 -2.68 17.33
C ALA A 126 6.91 -1.95 17.72
N THR A 127 7.02 -0.82 18.38
CA THR A 127 5.88 0.05 18.72
C THR A 127 5.24 0.61 17.46
N ARG A 128 6.04 1.09 16.51
CA ARG A 128 5.56 1.69 15.26
C ARG A 128 4.79 0.70 14.37
N TYR A 129 5.19 -0.58 14.36
CA TYR A 129 4.42 -1.63 13.67
C TYR A 129 3.11 -1.95 14.38
N ARG A 130 3.04 -1.88 15.73
CA ARG A 130 1.77 -2.04 16.47
C ARG A 130 0.80 -0.90 16.20
N GLU A 131 1.28 0.34 16.16
CA GLU A 131 0.46 1.53 15.85
C GLU A 131 -0.18 1.46 14.45
N ASP A 132 0.58 1.01 13.46
CA ASP A 132 0.13 0.82 12.09
C ASP A 132 0.90 -0.34 11.41
N PRO A 133 0.35 -1.57 11.44
CA PRO A 133 1.00 -2.74 10.84
C PRO A 133 1.28 -2.60 9.35
N VAL A 134 0.51 -1.76 8.64
CA VAL A 134 0.73 -1.47 7.22
C VAL A 134 2.09 -0.80 6.95
N ARG A 135 2.73 -0.22 7.97
CA ARG A 135 4.12 0.27 7.86
C ARG A 135 5.09 -0.83 7.42
N LEU A 136 4.83 -2.09 7.78
CA LEU A 136 5.62 -3.23 7.33
C LEU A 136 5.63 -3.36 5.79
N LEU A 137 4.47 -3.21 5.16
CA LEU A 137 4.35 -3.21 3.70
C LEU A 137 5.01 -1.96 3.08
N ARG A 138 4.95 -0.84 3.78
CA ARG A 138 5.65 0.38 3.36
C ARG A 138 7.17 0.21 3.40
N VAL A 139 7.72 -0.50 4.42
CA VAL A 139 9.15 -0.87 4.46
C VAL A 139 9.53 -1.65 3.20
N VAL A 140 8.79 -2.70 2.87
CA VAL A 140 9.03 -3.51 1.67
C VAL A 140 9.01 -2.64 0.40
N ARG A 141 7.95 -1.84 0.24
CA ARG A 141 7.77 -0.99 -0.93
C ARG A 141 8.86 0.05 -1.09
N PHE A 142 9.24 0.74 -0.02
CA PHE A 142 10.29 1.76 -0.09
C PHE A 142 11.69 1.14 -0.27
N ALA A 143 11.97 -0.01 0.38
CA ALA A 143 13.21 -0.74 0.14
C ALA A 143 13.35 -1.15 -1.32
N ALA A 144 12.29 -1.72 -1.91
CA ALA A 144 12.27 -2.11 -3.32
C ALA A 144 12.36 -0.89 -4.26
N LYS A 145 11.53 0.15 -4.03
CA LYS A 145 11.47 1.33 -4.89
C LYS A 145 12.79 2.11 -4.92
N LEU A 146 13.46 2.24 -3.79
CA LEU A 146 14.68 3.04 -3.65
C LEU A 146 15.96 2.22 -3.78
N GLY A 147 15.87 0.88 -3.75
CA GLY A 147 17.03 0.00 -3.66
C GLY A 147 17.78 0.15 -2.33
N PHE A 148 17.12 0.61 -1.28
CA PHE A 148 17.74 0.89 0.02
C PHE A 148 17.80 -0.35 0.90
N THR A 149 18.85 -0.44 1.70
CA THR A 149 18.98 -1.48 2.73
C THR A 149 18.12 -1.13 3.94
N ILE A 150 17.31 -2.09 4.39
CA ILE A 150 16.52 -1.92 5.62
C ILE A 150 17.49 -1.95 6.82
N GLU A 151 17.41 -0.93 7.65
CA GLU A 151 18.22 -0.81 8.86
C GLU A 151 17.94 -1.99 9.82
N PRO A 152 18.98 -2.58 10.47
CA PRO A 152 18.81 -3.79 11.28
C PRO A 152 17.76 -3.70 12.40
N ALA A 153 17.67 -2.56 13.12
CA ALA A 153 16.66 -2.38 14.16
C ALA A 153 15.25 -2.30 13.57
N THR A 154 15.09 -1.64 12.41
CA THR A 154 13.83 -1.60 11.65
C THR A 154 13.41 -3.01 11.17
N LYS A 155 14.38 -3.83 10.75
CA LYS A 155 14.15 -5.16 10.22
C LYS A 155 13.79 -6.19 11.31
N LYS A 156 14.44 -6.10 12.47
CA LYS A 156 14.37 -7.11 13.53
C LYS A 156 12.93 -7.52 13.92
N PRO A 157 11.98 -6.59 14.17
CA PRO A 157 10.61 -6.96 14.57
C PRO A 157 9.69 -7.31 13.41
N MET A 158 10.12 -7.28 12.15
CA MET A 158 9.25 -7.44 10.98
C MET A 158 8.53 -8.81 10.96
N ALA A 159 9.24 -9.89 11.26
CA ALA A 159 8.67 -11.25 11.24
C ALA A 159 7.55 -11.42 12.29
N GLU A 160 7.72 -10.84 13.47
CA GLU A 160 6.71 -10.85 14.53
C GLU A 160 5.54 -9.93 14.17
N ALA A 161 5.84 -8.74 13.65
CA ALA A 161 4.85 -7.75 13.25
C ALA A 161 3.98 -8.22 12.07
N ALA A 162 4.44 -9.17 11.25
CA ALA A 162 3.66 -9.72 10.14
C ALA A 162 2.30 -10.29 10.60
N ARG A 163 2.23 -10.88 11.80
CA ARG A 163 0.98 -11.39 12.38
C ARG A 163 -0.05 -10.30 12.66
N LEU A 164 0.38 -9.06 12.86
CA LEU A 164 -0.53 -7.94 13.09
C LEU A 164 -1.32 -7.57 11.81
N LEU A 165 -0.84 -7.98 10.64
CA LEU A 165 -1.52 -7.74 9.36
C LEU A 165 -2.81 -8.55 9.24
N ASP A 166 -2.96 -9.66 9.96
CA ASP A 166 -4.18 -10.47 9.98
C ASP A 166 -5.39 -9.67 10.50
N ASN A 167 -5.15 -8.63 11.31
CA ASN A 167 -6.18 -7.74 11.85
C ASN A 167 -6.47 -6.52 10.97
N ILE A 168 -5.80 -6.39 9.82
CA ILE A 168 -6.02 -5.28 8.89
C ILE A 168 -7.17 -5.62 7.93
N PRO A 169 -8.09 -4.67 7.66
CA PRO A 169 -9.14 -4.88 6.68
C PRO A 169 -8.57 -5.28 5.31
N GLN A 170 -9.16 -6.29 4.70
CA GLN A 170 -8.72 -6.83 3.41
C GLN A 170 -8.62 -5.76 2.32
N SER A 171 -9.56 -4.81 2.31
CA SER A 171 -9.53 -3.67 1.38
C SER A 171 -8.24 -2.85 1.49
N ARG A 172 -7.74 -2.64 2.71
CA ARG A 172 -6.51 -1.88 2.94
C ARG A 172 -5.26 -2.67 2.53
N LEU A 173 -5.24 -3.99 2.80
CA LEU A 173 -4.17 -4.87 2.32
C LEU A 173 -4.14 -4.93 0.80
N PHE A 174 -5.31 -5.02 0.18
CA PHE A 174 -5.45 -4.99 -1.27
C PHE A 174 -4.91 -3.68 -1.88
N ASP A 175 -5.27 -2.53 -1.30
CA ASP A 175 -4.75 -1.23 -1.76
C ASP A 175 -3.23 -1.15 -1.66
N GLU A 176 -2.62 -1.70 -0.61
CA GLU A 176 -1.16 -1.75 -0.49
C GLU A 176 -0.53 -2.74 -1.49
N MET A 177 -1.17 -3.88 -1.77
CA MET A 177 -0.73 -4.80 -2.82
C MET A 177 -0.71 -4.10 -4.19
N ILE A 178 -1.78 -3.40 -4.54
CA ILE A 178 -1.84 -2.64 -5.79
C ILE A 178 -0.71 -1.59 -5.84
N LYS A 179 -0.45 -0.87 -4.75
CA LYS A 179 0.67 0.07 -4.69
C LYS A 179 2.04 -0.61 -4.86
N LEU A 180 2.23 -1.80 -4.30
CA LEU A 180 3.46 -2.59 -4.49
C LEU A 180 3.69 -2.92 -5.97
N LEU A 181 2.61 -3.21 -6.70
CA LEU A 181 2.68 -3.66 -8.10
C LEU A 181 2.64 -2.53 -9.13
N GLN A 182 2.23 -1.31 -8.74
CA GLN A 182 2.03 -0.18 -9.68
C GLN A 182 2.97 1.01 -9.46
N THR A 183 4.04 0.83 -8.70
CA THR A 183 5.00 1.92 -8.44
C THR A 183 6.22 1.92 -9.37
N GLY A 184 6.23 1.09 -10.41
CA GLY A 184 7.36 0.95 -11.33
C GLY A 184 8.50 0.09 -10.79
N HIS A 185 8.24 -0.69 -9.73
CA HIS A 185 9.20 -1.57 -9.06
C HIS A 185 8.52 -2.88 -8.59
N ALA A 186 7.60 -3.40 -9.39
CA ALA A 186 6.77 -4.55 -9.02
C ALA A 186 7.60 -5.82 -8.77
N LEU A 187 8.51 -6.16 -9.69
CA LEU A 187 9.38 -7.33 -9.54
C LEU A 187 10.30 -7.21 -8.32
N ALA A 188 10.86 -6.02 -8.08
CA ALA A 188 11.69 -5.75 -6.91
C ALA A 188 10.86 -5.86 -5.61
N SER A 189 9.61 -5.38 -5.62
CA SER A 189 8.68 -5.49 -4.48
C SER A 189 8.34 -6.95 -4.16
N VAL A 190 8.09 -7.77 -5.17
CA VAL A 190 7.87 -9.22 -5.01
C VAL A 190 9.11 -9.91 -4.44
N ALA A 191 10.29 -9.59 -4.95
CA ALA A 191 11.56 -10.12 -4.44
C ALA A 191 11.78 -9.73 -2.98
N GLU A 192 11.48 -8.48 -2.60
CA GLU A 192 11.62 -8.01 -1.22
C GLU A 192 10.59 -8.66 -0.29
N LEU A 193 9.34 -8.90 -0.72
CA LEU A 193 8.35 -9.68 0.04
C LEU A 193 8.87 -11.08 0.37
N ARG A 194 9.44 -11.78 -0.62
CA ARG A 194 10.08 -13.11 -0.41
C ARG A 194 11.21 -13.03 0.61
N LYS A 195 12.12 -12.08 0.43
CA LYS A 195 13.28 -11.88 1.29
C LYS A 195 12.92 -11.60 2.75
N GLN A 196 11.77 -10.96 2.98
CA GLN A 196 11.27 -10.67 4.33
C GLN A 196 10.33 -11.75 4.89
N GLY A 197 10.12 -12.85 4.18
CA GLY A 197 9.26 -13.96 4.63
C GLY A 197 7.76 -13.65 4.61
N LEU A 198 7.32 -12.68 3.81
CA LEU A 198 5.93 -12.22 3.72
C LEU A 198 5.16 -12.88 2.56
N THR A 199 5.52 -14.13 2.23
CA THR A 199 5.01 -14.85 1.06
C THR A 199 3.54 -15.24 1.16
N GLN A 200 3.00 -15.36 2.37
CA GLN A 200 1.61 -15.79 2.64
C GLN A 200 0.61 -14.61 2.66
N LEU A 201 1.11 -13.38 2.64
CA LEU A 201 0.31 -12.18 2.89
C LEU A 201 -0.70 -11.88 1.78
N PHE A 202 -0.32 -12.19 0.54
CA PHE A 202 -1.13 -11.90 -0.64
C PHE A 202 -1.41 -13.18 -1.44
N PRO A 203 -2.56 -13.85 -1.24
CA PRO A 203 -2.90 -15.08 -1.96
C PRO A 203 -2.88 -14.94 -3.48
N LEU A 204 -3.21 -13.76 -4.01
CA LEU A 204 -3.12 -13.47 -5.44
C LEU A 204 -1.69 -13.52 -6.00
N LEU A 205 -0.68 -13.29 -5.17
CA LEU A 205 0.73 -13.39 -5.53
C LEU A 205 1.34 -14.78 -5.26
N ALA A 206 0.56 -15.74 -4.75
CA ALA A 206 1.04 -17.07 -4.40
C ALA A 206 1.84 -17.76 -5.53
N PRO A 207 1.47 -17.67 -6.82
CA PRO A 207 2.29 -18.23 -7.89
C PRO A 207 3.72 -17.70 -7.93
N LEU A 208 3.88 -16.40 -7.64
CA LEU A 208 5.19 -15.73 -7.61
C LEU A 208 5.99 -15.99 -6.34
N MET A 209 5.35 -16.49 -5.28
CA MET A 209 5.99 -16.71 -3.97
C MET A 209 6.59 -18.09 -3.81
N ALA A 210 6.48 -18.95 -4.82
CA ALA A 210 7.07 -20.29 -4.79
C ALA A 210 8.60 -20.24 -4.86
N GLU A 211 9.24 -21.17 -4.12
CA GLU A 211 10.70 -21.33 -4.14
C GLU A 211 11.21 -21.64 -5.57
N PRO A 212 12.37 -21.03 -5.96
CA PRO A 212 13.06 -21.42 -7.18
C PRO A 212 13.49 -22.89 -7.12
N GLY A 213 13.07 -23.71 -8.07
CA GLY A 213 13.46 -25.13 -8.13
C GLY A 213 12.31 -26.14 -8.19
N THR A 214 11.06 -25.70 -8.14
CA THR A 214 9.91 -26.56 -8.42
C THR A 214 9.91 -26.95 -9.91
N PRO A 215 9.70 -28.25 -10.28
CA PRO A 215 9.86 -28.71 -11.66
C PRO A 215 9.04 -27.90 -12.68
N PRO A 216 9.53 -27.77 -13.93
CA PRO A 216 8.83 -27.02 -14.96
C PRO A 216 7.55 -27.75 -15.35
N SER A 217 6.43 -27.24 -14.90
CA SER A 217 5.08 -27.64 -15.29
C SER A 217 4.30 -26.41 -15.75
N LYS A 218 3.00 -26.54 -16.00
CA LYS A 218 2.07 -25.42 -16.29
C LYS A 218 2.27 -24.20 -15.41
N ARG A 219 2.74 -24.37 -14.17
CA ARG A 219 3.09 -23.32 -13.20
C ARG A 219 4.21 -22.41 -13.70
N THR A 220 5.21 -22.93 -14.41
CA THR A 220 6.30 -22.11 -14.97
C THR A 220 5.79 -21.10 -15.99
N GLN A 221 4.85 -21.50 -16.85
CA GLN A 221 4.24 -20.60 -17.84
C GLN A 221 3.41 -19.49 -17.15
N GLN A 222 2.67 -19.84 -16.09
CA GLN A 222 1.93 -18.85 -15.30
C GLN A 222 2.86 -17.81 -14.69
N ILE A 223 3.94 -18.26 -14.03
CA ILE A 223 4.92 -17.38 -13.41
C ILE A 223 5.55 -16.46 -14.46
N GLN A 224 6.02 -17.00 -15.58
CA GLN A 224 6.61 -16.22 -16.67
C GLN A 224 5.65 -15.18 -17.24
N PHE A 225 4.37 -15.54 -17.40
CA PHE A 225 3.34 -14.62 -17.86
C PHE A 225 3.15 -13.46 -16.87
N ILE A 226 3.01 -13.75 -15.59
CA ILE A 226 2.81 -12.71 -14.53
C ILE A 226 4.07 -11.84 -14.42
N GLU A 227 5.27 -12.43 -14.42
CA GLU A 227 6.53 -11.67 -14.36
C GLU A 227 6.71 -10.76 -15.58
N SER A 228 6.32 -11.21 -16.75
CA SER A 228 6.34 -10.39 -17.98
C SER A 228 5.35 -9.22 -17.88
N ALA A 229 4.15 -9.45 -17.35
CA ALA A 229 3.15 -8.40 -17.13
C ALA A 229 3.62 -7.36 -16.08
N LEU A 230 4.29 -7.81 -15.02
CA LEU A 230 4.88 -6.92 -14.01
C LEU A 230 6.04 -6.10 -14.59
N ALA A 231 6.92 -6.73 -15.40
CA ALA A 231 8.02 -6.04 -16.08
C ALA A 231 7.51 -4.98 -17.06
N ASP A 232 6.46 -5.28 -17.84
CA ASP A 232 5.83 -4.30 -18.74
C ASP A 232 5.18 -3.16 -17.95
N THR A 233 4.56 -3.47 -16.80
CA THR A 233 4.02 -2.46 -15.87
C THR A 233 5.11 -1.53 -15.36
N ASP A 234 6.23 -2.09 -14.89
CA ASP A 234 7.38 -1.31 -14.40
C ASP A 234 7.92 -0.38 -15.50
N LYS A 235 8.05 -0.88 -16.73
CA LYS A 235 8.46 -0.08 -17.89
C LYS A 235 7.46 1.05 -18.20
N ARG A 236 6.16 0.77 -18.21
CA ARG A 236 5.12 1.78 -18.47
C ARG A 236 5.14 2.89 -17.42
N VAL A 237 5.24 2.52 -16.15
CA VAL A 237 5.30 3.51 -15.05
C VAL A 237 6.57 4.35 -15.14
N ALA A 238 7.71 3.79 -15.52
CA ALA A 238 8.95 4.53 -15.77
C ALA A 238 8.84 5.52 -16.96
N GLU A 239 7.90 5.29 -17.87
CA GLU A 239 7.57 6.17 -19.00
C GLU A 239 6.36 7.10 -18.71
N ASP A 240 6.03 7.32 -17.43
CA ASP A 240 4.87 8.11 -16.96
C ASP A 240 3.50 7.64 -17.51
N ARG A 241 3.40 6.36 -17.87
CA ARG A 241 2.16 5.73 -18.32
C ARG A 241 1.52 4.96 -17.18
N SER A 242 0.32 5.34 -16.78
CA SER A 242 -0.44 4.63 -15.75
C SER A 242 -0.91 3.26 -16.24
N VAL A 243 -0.98 2.32 -15.30
CA VAL A 243 -1.54 0.98 -15.53
C VAL A 243 -2.78 0.81 -14.66
N ALA A 244 -3.88 0.36 -15.25
CA ALA A 244 -5.12 0.14 -14.53
C ALA A 244 -4.97 -1.04 -13.53
N PRO A 245 -5.50 -0.94 -12.30
CA PRO A 245 -5.54 -2.06 -11.37
C PRO A 245 -6.25 -3.30 -11.93
N SER A 246 -7.29 -3.12 -12.73
CA SER A 246 -8.00 -4.20 -13.42
C SER A 246 -7.09 -5.03 -14.34
N TYR A 247 -6.17 -4.38 -15.07
CA TYR A 247 -5.17 -5.08 -15.88
C TYR A 247 -4.29 -6.01 -15.03
N MET A 248 -3.82 -5.53 -13.88
CA MET A 248 -2.99 -6.34 -12.98
C MET A 248 -3.76 -7.54 -12.43
N LEU A 249 -5.03 -7.33 -12.03
CA LEU A 249 -5.89 -8.41 -11.58
C LEU A 249 -6.13 -9.44 -12.68
N ALA A 250 -6.41 -8.99 -13.89
CA ALA A 250 -6.58 -9.87 -15.05
C ALA A 250 -5.33 -10.73 -15.28
N CYS A 251 -4.14 -10.14 -15.21
CA CYS A 251 -2.89 -10.90 -15.36
C CYS A 251 -2.67 -11.91 -14.24
N LEU A 252 -2.94 -11.55 -12.99
CA LEU A 252 -2.76 -12.43 -11.83
C LEU A 252 -3.73 -13.61 -11.83
N MET A 253 -4.97 -13.40 -12.30
CA MET A 253 -6.04 -14.41 -12.30
C MET A 253 -6.21 -15.14 -13.63
N TRP A 254 -5.55 -14.70 -14.70
CA TRP A 254 -5.73 -15.24 -16.05
C TRP A 254 -5.57 -16.75 -16.13
N HIS A 255 -4.61 -17.31 -15.40
CA HIS A 255 -4.37 -18.75 -15.46
C HIS A 255 -5.56 -19.55 -14.94
N ASP A 256 -6.13 -19.14 -13.82
CA ASP A 256 -7.29 -19.79 -13.20
C ASP A 256 -8.55 -19.66 -14.10
N VAL A 257 -8.73 -18.47 -14.70
CA VAL A 257 -9.80 -18.22 -15.68
C VAL A 257 -9.62 -19.12 -16.91
N ARG A 258 -8.42 -19.17 -17.47
CA ARG A 258 -8.14 -19.97 -18.67
C ARG A 258 -8.36 -21.47 -18.44
N GLU A 259 -7.92 -22.01 -17.32
CA GLU A 259 -8.13 -23.43 -16.99
C GLU A 259 -9.61 -23.78 -16.89
N ARG A 260 -10.39 -22.95 -16.19
CA ARG A 260 -11.85 -23.16 -16.07
C ARG A 260 -12.55 -23.02 -17.41
N TRP A 261 -12.18 -22.04 -18.20
CA TRP A 261 -12.73 -21.80 -19.53
C TRP A 261 -12.45 -22.97 -20.47
N GLN A 262 -11.20 -23.44 -20.55
CA GLN A 262 -10.82 -24.59 -21.36
C GLN A 262 -11.56 -25.86 -20.95
N ALA A 263 -11.66 -26.15 -19.66
CA ALA A 263 -12.41 -27.29 -19.16
C ALA A 263 -13.91 -27.26 -19.51
N ALA A 264 -14.51 -26.05 -19.58
CA ALA A 264 -15.90 -25.89 -20.02
C ALA A 264 -16.06 -26.14 -21.53
N ILE A 265 -15.12 -25.63 -22.35
CA ILE A 265 -15.09 -25.87 -23.80
C ILE A 265 -14.97 -27.37 -24.12
N GLU A 266 -14.07 -28.08 -23.43
CA GLU A 266 -13.88 -29.54 -23.59
C GLU A 266 -15.16 -30.33 -23.28
N LYS A 267 -16.04 -29.77 -22.41
CA LYS A 267 -17.37 -30.34 -22.11
C LYS A 267 -18.48 -29.90 -23.08
N GLY A 268 -18.13 -29.18 -24.14
CA GLY A 268 -19.07 -28.74 -25.18
C GLY A 268 -19.75 -27.39 -24.91
N ALA A 269 -19.28 -26.59 -23.96
CA ALA A 269 -19.84 -25.25 -23.72
C ALA A 269 -19.47 -24.27 -24.84
N HIS A 270 -20.34 -23.30 -25.10
CA HIS A 270 -20.04 -22.21 -26.04
C HIS A 270 -18.96 -21.27 -25.50
N ALA A 271 -18.00 -20.87 -26.34
CA ALA A 271 -16.77 -20.19 -25.94
C ALA A 271 -17.00 -18.90 -25.15
N VAL A 272 -17.89 -18.00 -25.61
CA VAL A 272 -18.11 -16.69 -24.99
C VAL A 272 -18.85 -16.80 -23.65
N PRO A 273 -20.00 -17.51 -23.53
CA PRO A 273 -20.64 -17.74 -22.24
C PRO A 273 -19.73 -18.44 -21.23
N ALA A 274 -19.00 -19.48 -21.68
CA ALA A 274 -18.09 -20.21 -20.80
C ALA A 274 -16.94 -19.33 -20.28
N LEU A 275 -16.44 -18.38 -21.06
CA LEU A 275 -15.44 -17.42 -20.60
C LEU A 275 -16.02 -16.50 -19.50
N GLN A 276 -17.23 -15.98 -19.71
CA GLN A 276 -17.89 -15.13 -18.73
C GLN A 276 -18.13 -15.87 -17.41
N GLU A 277 -18.63 -17.11 -17.47
CA GLU A 277 -18.83 -17.96 -16.30
C GLU A 277 -17.50 -18.26 -15.57
N ALA A 278 -16.41 -18.49 -16.32
CA ALA A 278 -15.10 -18.72 -15.75
C ALA A 278 -14.57 -17.48 -15.03
N ILE A 279 -14.74 -16.28 -15.61
CA ILE A 279 -14.38 -15.01 -14.98
C ILE A 279 -15.17 -14.83 -13.68
N ASP A 280 -16.49 -14.94 -13.73
CA ASP A 280 -17.35 -14.77 -12.56
C ASP A 280 -16.98 -15.75 -11.44
N ALA A 281 -16.78 -17.01 -11.78
CA ALA A 281 -16.42 -18.04 -10.81
C ALA A 281 -15.04 -17.80 -10.14
N VAL A 282 -14.06 -17.30 -10.89
CA VAL A 282 -12.74 -16.97 -10.33
C VAL A 282 -12.82 -15.74 -9.41
N PHE A 283 -13.55 -14.70 -9.83
CA PHE A 283 -13.77 -13.53 -8.98
C PHE A 283 -14.53 -13.85 -7.69
N ASP A 284 -15.58 -14.68 -7.76
CA ASP A 284 -16.34 -15.12 -6.59
C ASP A 284 -15.49 -15.91 -5.61
N ALA A 285 -14.61 -16.78 -6.12
CA ALA A 285 -13.69 -17.55 -5.29
C ALA A 285 -12.64 -16.68 -4.60
N ARG A 286 -12.38 -15.46 -5.10
CA ARG A 286 -11.34 -14.52 -4.62
C ARG A 286 -11.91 -13.28 -3.94
N VAL A 287 -13.21 -13.25 -3.67
CA VAL A 287 -13.88 -12.08 -3.01
C VAL A 287 -13.22 -11.70 -1.68
N GLY A 288 -12.67 -12.68 -0.93
CA GLY A 288 -11.90 -12.42 0.29
C GLY A 288 -10.53 -11.78 0.06
N ASP A 289 -9.94 -11.96 -1.13
CA ASP A 289 -8.60 -11.47 -1.49
C ASP A 289 -8.65 -10.12 -2.21
N ILE A 290 -9.81 -9.75 -2.74
CA ILE A 290 -10.07 -8.54 -3.52
C ILE A 290 -11.01 -7.64 -2.72
N SER A 291 -10.82 -6.34 -2.79
CA SER A 291 -11.66 -5.35 -2.07
C SER A 291 -13.07 -5.18 -2.69
N GLY A 292 -13.74 -6.30 -2.97
CA GLY A 292 -15.09 -6.32 -3.52
C GLY A 292 -15.15 -6.33 -5.06
N ARG A 293 -16.29 -6.74 -5.61
CA ARG A 293 -16.51 -6.81 -7.06
C ARG A 293 -16.51 -5.43 -7.74
N GLY A 294 -17.01 -4.41 -7.16
CA GLY A 294 -17.07 -3.05 -7.61
C GLY A 294 -16.68 -2.77 -9.09
N LYS A 295 -16.19 -1.58 -9.34
CA LYS A 295 -15.77 -1.12 -10.67
C LYS A 295 -14.60 -1.96 -11.26
N LEU A 296 -13.76 -2.56 -10.42
CA LEU A 296 -12.59 -3.35 -10.85
C LEU A 296 -12.95 -4.68 -11.53
N ALA A 297 -14.15 -5.22 -11.28
CA ALA A 297 -14.62 -6.45 -11.90
C ALA A 297 -15.42 -6.19 -13.19
N ALA A 298 -15.86 -4.96 -13.40
CA ALA A 298 -16.57 -4.54 -14.60
C ALA A 298 -15.64 -4.08 -15.75
N ASP A 299 -14.42 -3.66 -15.40
CA ASP A 299 -13.36 -3.28 -16.35
C ASP A 299 -12.62 -4.51 -16.88
#